data_efcfb5751bf2fd65970ad91538c0500e
#
_entry.id   efcfb5751bf2fd65970ad91538c0500e
#
_cell.length_a   1.000
_cell.length_b   1.000
_cell.length_c   1.000
_cell.angle_alpha   90.00
_cell.angle_beta   90.00
_cell.angle_gamma   90.00
#
_symmetry.space_group_name_H-M   'P 1'
#
loop_
_entity.id
_entity.type
_entity.pdbx_description
1 polymer ?
#
loop_
_entity_poly.entity_id
_entity_poly.type
_entity_poly.pdbx_seq_one_letter_code
_entity_poly.pdbx_strand_id
1 'polypeptide(L)'
;ENWHSGSDLYAPYRAEAFRSQANILDFRNTARLKTELLEDLDVTINPETRLVIDHLQYCVKTGAQPHVSTYQVLNERAQRSDPLISTLAGSRCIYVESQKSFVRPNQLYWSPQQLGRYAFTIPGNLEVFKPLFTAIGVKDAPEGRDYVDILLDIVGEYFVQSKPVAGSDRSVYDACLMGVSAADEREEIGASTIRRLQEAPTILNLMGQPTHPDEVLLQDSE
;
A
#
# COMPACT_ATOMS: atom_id res chain seq x y z
N GLU A 1 -6.62 20.23 34.52
CA GLU A 1 -7.59 19.11 34.35
C GLU A 1 -8.67 19.56 33.38
N ASN A 2 -8.74 18.94 32.20
CA ASN A 2 -9.80 19.22 31.23
C ASN A 2 -10.93 18.23 31.50
N TRP A 3 -12.11 18.72 31.85
CA TRP A 3 -13.32 17.94 31.94
C TRP A 3 -13.92 17.79 30.55
N HIS A 4 -14.20 16.57 30.12
CA HIS A 4 -14.87 16.26 28.87
C HIS A 4 -16.29 15.76 29.16
N SER A 5 -17.24 16.02 28.27
CA SER A 5 -18.54 15.36 28.28
C SER A 5 -18.36 13.87 27.95
N GLY A 6 -19.25 12.99 28.45
CA GLY A 6 -19.25 11.58 28.09
C GLY A 6 -19.29 11.36 26.57
N SER A 7 -20.03 12.18 25.84
CA SER A 7 -20.14 12.16 24.37
C SER A 7 -18.82 12.46 23.62
N ASP A 8 -17.83 13.09 24.32
CA ASP A 8 -16.51 13.38 23.74
C ASP A 8 -15.47 12.30 24.09
N LEU A 9 -15.87 11.28 24.82
CA LEU A 9 -14.99 10.22 25.29
C LEU A 9 -15.25 8.90 24.56
N TYR A 10 -14.17 8.17 24.34
CA TYR A 10 -14.21 6.84 23.76
C TYR A 10 -13.77 5.79 24.76
N ALA A 11 -14.43 4.63 24.70
CA ALA A 11 -14.07 3.49 25.49
C ALA A 11 -12.66 2.97 25.13
N PRO A 12 -11.87 2.52 26.12
CA PRO A 12 -10.46 2.15 25.89
C PRO A 12 -10.28 0.82 25.15
N TYR A 13 -11.32 0.07 24.86
CA TYR A 13 -11.24 -1.30 24.30
C TYR A 13 -10.47 -1.42 23.00
N ARG A 14 -10.39 -0.39 22.17
CA ARG A 14 -9.67 -0.36 20.91
C ARG A 14 -8.91 0.95 20.72
N ALA A 15 -8.56 1.56 21.84
CA ALA A 15 -7.95 2.90 21.88
C ALA A 15 -6.75 3.03 20.94
N GLU A 16 -5.92 2.01 20.85
CA GLU A 16 -4.73 2.02 19.98
C GLU A 16 -5.07 2.15 18.48
N ALA A 17 -6.31 1.83 18.07
CA ALA A 17 -6.75 1.97 16.69
C ALA A 17 -7.00 3.43 16.26
N PHE A 18 -7.18 4.35 17.22
CA PHE A 18 -7.56 5.74 16.94
C PHE A 18 -7.02 6.76 17.96
N ARG A 19 -6.10 6.34 18.82
CA ARG A 19 -5.58 7.08 19.98
C ARG A 19 -5.13 8.51 19.69
N SER A 20 -4.59 8.78 18.49
CA SER A 20 -4.12 10.12 18.13
C SER A 20 -5.25 11.11 17.79
N GLN A 21 -6.49 10.64 17.66
CA GLN A 21 -7.62 11.40 17.12
C GLN A 21 -8.75 11.63 18.12
N ALA A 22 -8.71 11.00 19.28
CA ALA A 22 -9.82 11.05 20.23
C ALA A 22 -9.37 11.05 21.68
N ASN A 23 -10.21 11.56 22.55
CA ASN A 23 -10.06 11.47 23.99
C ASN A 23 -10.48 10.08 24.44
N ILE A 24 -9.56 9.36 25.05
CA ILE A 24 -9.80 8.02 25.56
C ILE A 24 -10.08 8.08 27.06
N LEU A 25 -11.12 7.39 27.50
CA LEU A 25 -11.43 7.24 28.90
C LEU A 25 -10.29 6.50 29.62
N ASP A 26 -9.58 7.21 30.50
CA ASP A 26 -8.51 6.63 31.30
C ASP A 26 -9.07 6.01 32.59
N PHE A 27 -9.24 4.71 32.55
CA PHE A 27 -9.69 3.94 33.73
C PHE A 27 -8.67 2.83 34.00
N ARG A 28 -8.06 2.86 35.16
CA ARG A 28 -7.03 1.88 35.59
C ARG A 28 -7.52 0.41 35.62
N ASN A 29 -8.84 0.16 35.54
CA ASN A 29 -9.46 -1.16 35.55
C ASN A 29 -10.59 -1.32 34.50
N THR A 30 -10.37 -0.84 33.33
CA THR A 30 -11.37 -0.81 32.24
C THR A 30 -11.88 -2.17 31.79
N ALA A 31 -11.10 -3.24 31.98
CA ALA A 31 -11.53 -4.62 31.66
C ALA A 31 -12.78 -5.09 32.46
N ARG A 32 -13.24 -4.31 33.44
CA ARG A 32 -14.40 -4.60 34.25
C ARG A 32 -15.59 -3.67 34.04
N LEU A 33 -15.47 -2.65 33.18
CA LEU A 33 -16.59 -1.78 32.87
C LEU A 33 -17.56 -2.51 31.97
N LYS A 34 -18.80 -2.63 32.43
CA LYS A 34 -19.88 -3.19 31.62
C LYS A 34 -20.24 -2.22 30.52
N THR A 35 -20.57 -2.76 29.34
CA THR A 35 -20.97 -1.98 28.15
C THR A 35 -22.16 -1.07 28.49
N GLU A 36 -23.14 -1.57 29.25
CA GLU A 36 -24.32 -0.81 29.65
C GLU A 36 -23.96 0.45 30.45
N LEU A 37 -22.95 0.36 31.34
CA LEU A 37 -22.50 1.52 32.11
C LEU A 37 -21.85 2.58 31.22
N LEU A 38 -21.10 2.15 30.21
CA LEU A 38 -20.48 3.10 29.25
C LEU A 38 -21.53 3.80 28.38
N GLU A 39 -22.57 3.05 27.99
CA GLU A 39 -23.73 3.61 27.27
C GLU A 39 -24.51 4.60 28.15
N ASP A 40 -24.76 4.27 29.40
CA ASP A 40 -25.41 5.16 30.38
C ASP A 40 -24.62 6.45 30.64
N LEU A 41 -23.28 6.40 30.47
CA LEU A 41 -22.38 7.55 30.57
C LEU A 41 -22.18 8.28 29.25
N ASP A 42 -22.89 7.90 28.19
CA ASP A 42 -22.77 8.45 26.84
C ASP A 42 -21.35 8.32 26.24
N VAL A 43 -20.60 7.29 26.66
CA VAL A 43 -19.24 7.01 26.17
C VAL A 43 -19.30 6.19 24.90
N THR A 44 -18.66 6.66 23.83
CA THR A 44 -18.63 5.96 22.55
C THR A 44 -17.81 4.69 22.64
N ILE A 45 -18.42 3.54 22.35
CA ILE A 45 -17.76 2.22 22.46
C ILE A 45 -17.00 1.87 21.18
N ASN A 46 -17.60 2.13 20.04
CA ASN A 46 -17.03 1.77 18.75
C ASN A 46 -16.60 3.04 17.98
N PRO A 47 -15.33 3.16 17.58
CA PRO A 47 -14.89 4.33 16.84
C PRO A 47 -15.56 4.38 15.46
N GLU A 48 -15.85 5.59 14.99
CA GLU A 48 -16.24 5.81 13.62
C GLU A 48 -15.10 5.43 12.66
N THR A 49 -15.43 4.94 11.48
CA THR A 49 -14.46 4.55 10.46
C THR A 49 -13.53 5.71 10.09
N ARG A 50 -14.07 6.92 10.01
CA ARG A 50 -13.32 8.14 9.71
C ARG A 50 -12.20 8.38 10.71
N LEU A 51 -12.49 8.23 11.99
CA LEU A 51 -11.54 8.44 13.08
C LEU A 51 -10.35 7.49 12.99
N VAL A 52 -10.60 6.22 12.62
CA VAL A 52 -9.56 5.20 12.47
C VAL A 52 -8.71 5.48 11.22
N ILE A 53 -9.33 5.93 10.14
CA ILE A 53 -8.62 6.37 8.93
C ILE A 53 -7.73 7.58 9.21
N ASP A 54 -8.23 8.59 9.92
CA ASP A 54 -7.48 9.78 10.28
C ASP A 54 -6.28 9.43 11.20
N HIS A 55 -6.45 8.44 12.11
CA HIS A 55 -5.34 7.90 12.90
C HIS A 55 -4.29 7.21 12.03
N LEU A 56 -4.71 6.38 11.07
CA LEU A 56 -3.78 5.73 10.14
C LEU A 56 -3.01 6.77 9.32
N GLN A 57 -3.68 7.83 8.85
CA GLN A 57 -3.02 8.94 8.14
C GLN A 57 -2.05 9.72 9.05
N TYR A 58 -2.36 9.87 10.33
CA TYR A 58 -1.43 10.42 11.31
C TYR A 58 -0.18 9.54 11.44
N CYS A 59 -0.34 8.22 11.53
CA CYS A 59 0.79 7.29 11.55
C CYS A 59 1.65 7.42 10.27
N VAL A 60 1.03 7.55 9.09
CA VAL A 60 1.74 7.78 7.83
C VAL A 60 2.58 9.06 7.87
N LYS A 61 1.99 10.16 8.35
CA LYS A 61 2.67 11.47 8.43
C LYS A 61 3.85 11.49 9.41
N THR A 62 3.72 10.75 10.51
CA THR A 62 4.75 10.71 11.57
C THR A 62 5.76 9.58 11.38
N GLY A 63 5.52 8.66 10.43
CA GLY A 63 6.31 7.44 10.26
C GLY A 63 6.12 6.42 11.38
N ALA A 64 5.13 6.61 12.27
CA ALA A 64 4.86 5.72 13.37
C ALA A 64 4.17 4.44 12.88
N GLN A 65 4.65 3.27 13.36
CA GLN A 65 4.00 2.01 13.06
C GLN A 65 2.59 1.99 13.67
N PRO A 66 1.54 1.71 12.88
CA PRO A 66 0.18 1.60 13.42
C PRO A 66 0.06 0.33 14.25
N HIS A 67 -0.72 0.39 15.30
CA HIS A 67 -1.05 -0.80 16.07
C HIS A 67 -1.94 -1.73 15.23
N VAL A 68 -1.80 -3.04 15.40
CA VAL A 68 -2.55 -4.06 14.64
C VAL A 68 -4.07 -3.88 14.75
N SER A 69 -4.57 -3.36 15.87
CA SER A 69 -5.99 -3.06 16.06
C SER A 69 -6.54 -2.04 15.07
N THR A 70 -5.70 -1.15 14.51
CA THR A 70 -6.09 -0.21 13.45
C THR A 70 -6.57 -0.98 12.22
N TYR A 71 -5.77 -1.94 11.75
CA TYR A 71 -6.16 -2.80 10.61
C TYR A 71 -7.33 -3.73 10.97
N GLN A 72 -7.41 -4.21 12.22
CA GLN A 72 -8.51 -5.04 12.68
C GLN A 72 -9.86 -4.31 12.57
N VAL A 73 -9.94 -3.08 13.09
CA VAL A 73 -11.18 -2.28 13.00
C VAL A 73 -11.53 -1.97 11.54
N LEU A 74 -10.56 -1.56 10.73
CA LEU A 74 -10.78 -1.30 9.30
C LEU A 74 -11.23 -2.56 8.54
N ASN A 75 -10.70 -3.74 8.90
CA ASN A 75 -11.11 -5.01 8.31
C ASN A 75 -12.56 -5.37 8.64
N GLU A 76 -13.00 -5.14 9.89
CA GLU A 76 -14.40 -5.32 10.28
C GLU A 76 -15.34 -4.38 9.48
N ARG A 77 -14.87 -3.16 9.18
CA ARG A 77 -15.61 -2.20 8.34
C ARG A 77 -15.64 -2.63 6.87
N ALA A 78 -14.53 -3.12 6.34
CA ALA A 78 -14.46 -3.68 4.99
C ALA A 78 -15.42 -4.85 4.80
N GLN A 79 -15.50 -5.77 5.77
CA GLN A 79 -16.47 -6.88 5.75
C GLN A 79 -17.94 -6.42 5.74
N ARG A 80 -18.21 -5.22 6.26
CA ARG A 80 -19.55 -4.60 6.24
C ARG A 80 -19.76 -3.68 5.04
N SER A 81 -18.83 -3.68 4.08
CA SER A 81 -18.88 -2.85 2.87
C SER A 81 -18.97 -1.35 3.17
N ASP A 82 -18.28 -0.87 4.21
CA ASP A 82 -18.23 0.55 4.54
C ASP A 82 -17.55 1.33 3.40
N PRO A 83 -18.23 2.30 2.77
CA PRO A 83 -17.73 3.02 1.60
C PRO A 83 -16.44 3.83 1.88
N LEU A 84 -16.21 4.23 3.13
CA LEU A 84 -15.00 4.98 3.49
C LEU A 84 -13.72 4.16 3.31
N ILE A 85 -13.79 2.83 3.33
CA ILE A 85 -12.63 1.96 3.12
C ILE A 85 -12.01 2.19 1.74
N SER A 86 -12.80 2.43 0.71
CA SER A 86 -12.30 2.70 -0.65
C SER A 86 -11.39 3.92 -0.74
N THR A 87 -11.49 4.86 0.19
CA THR A 87 -10.62 6.07 0.22
C THR A 87 -9.15 5.74 0.49
N LEU A 88 -8.87 4.54 1.00
CA LEU A 88 -7.51 4.06 1.26
C LEU A 88 -6.81 3.51 0.01
N ALA A 89 -7.54 3.15 -1.06
CA ALA A 89 -7.01 2.46 -2.24
C ALA A 89 -5.84 3.19 -2.93
N GLY A 90 -5.86 4.52 -2.98
CA GLY A 90 -4.81 5.33 -3.61
C GLY A 90 -3.72 5.82 -2.66
N SER A 91 -3.84 5.57 -1.36
CA SER A 91 -2.98 6.14 -0.34
C SER A 91 -1.90 5.16 0.15
N ARG A 92 -0.81 5.71 0.71
CA ARG A 92 0.16 4.90 1.46
C ARG A 92 -0.45 4.59 2.82
N CYS A 93 -0.97 3.38 3.01
CA CYS A 93 -1.72 3.02 4.22
C CYS A 93 -1.30 1.68 4.84
N ILE A 94 -0.43 0.92 4.20
CA ILE A 94 -0.01 -0.40 4.69
C ILE A 94 1.45 -0.30 5.13
N TYR A 95 1.70 -0.54 6.43
CA TYR A 95 3.04 -0.50 6.99
C TYR A 95 3.75 -1.82 6.74
N VAL A 96 4.90 -1.76 6.07
CA VAL A 96 5.77 -2.92 5.80
C VAL A 96 6.97 -2.83 6.75
N GLU A 97 7.01 -3.72 7.74
CA GLU A 97 8.01 -3.69 8.81
C GLU A 97 9.45 -3.86 8.28
N SER A 98 9.65 -4.73 7.28
CA SER A 98 10.95 -4.93 6.65
C SER A 98 11.51 -3.66 5.99
N GLN A 99 10.65 -2.75 5.56
CA GLN A 99 10.99 -1.46 4.94
C GLN A 99 10.92 -0.29 5.93
N LYS A 100 10.35 -0.51 7.11
CA LYS A 100 10.02 0.54 8.10
C LYS A 100 9.28 1.72 7.47
N SER A 101 8.39 1.45 6.52
CA SER A 101 7.71 2.47 5.74
C SER A 101 6.31 2.03 5.32
N PHE A 102 5.48 3.03 4.96
CA PHE A 102 4.17 2.81 4.40
C PHE A 102 4.23 2.68 2.89
N VAL A 103 3.53 1.70 2.36
CA VAL A 103 3.40 1.44 0.93
C VAL A 103 1.94 1.56 0.47
N ARG A 104 1.74 1.69 -0.83
CA ARG A 104 0.40 1.71 -1.43
C ARG A 104 -0.12 0.29 -1.65
N PRO A 105 -1.45 0.08 -1.65
CA PRO A 105 -2.03 -1.23 -1.94
C PRO A 105 -1.57 -1.85 -3.26
N ASN A 106 -1.40 -1.06 -4.31
CA ASN A 106 -0.94 -1.51 -5.62
C ASN A 106 0.55 -1.90 -5.68
N GLN A 107 1.29 -1.73 -4.59
CA GLN A 107 2.67 -2.20 -4.44
C GLN A 107 2.75 -3.53 -3.64
N LEU A 108 1.61 -4.08 -3.23
CA LEU A 108 1.52 -5.29 -2.41
C LEU A 108 0.74 -6.39 -3.12
N TYR A 109 1.23 -7.62 -2.95
CA TYR A 109 0.65 -8.81 -3.55
C TYR A 109 0.57 -9.95 -2.53
N TRP A 110 -0.42 -10.83 -2.71
CA TRP A 110 -0.55 -12.03 -1.87
C TRP A 110 0.51 -13.08 -2.20
N SER A 111 0.85 -13.24 -3.47
CA SER A 111 1.93 -14.14 -3.89
C SER A 111 3.32 -13.53 -3.61
N PRO A 112 4.32 -14.36 -3.31
CA PRO A 112 5.70 -13.89 -3.13
C PRO A 112 6.21 -13.15 -4.36
N GLN A 113 6.85 -11.99 -4.15
CA GLN A 113 7.40 -11.15 -5.21
C GLN A 113 8.91 -10.99 -5.09
N GLN A 114 9.59 -10.93 -6.23
CA GLN A 114 11.04 -10.65 -6.34
C GLN A 114 11.30 -9.34 -7.09
N LEU A 115 10.43 -8.35 -6.90
CA LEU A 115 10.48 -7.05 -7.57
C LEU A 115 11.14 -5.96 -6.71
N GLY A 116 12.00 -6.36 -5.78
CA GLY A 116 12.83 -5.47 -4.96
C GLY A 116 12.02 -4.45 -4.17
N ARG A 117 12.39 -3.17 -4.31
CA ARG A 117 11.74 -2.04 -3.63
C ARG A 117 10.44 -1.56 -4.30
N TYR A 118 10.07 -2.11 -5.44
CA TYR A 118 8.91 -1.68 -6.23
C TYR A 118 7.64 -2.45 -5.91
N ALA A 119 7.78 -3.70 -5.46
CA ALA A 119 6.64 -4.52 -5.06
C ALA A 119 7.00 -5.46 -3.89
N PHE A 120 6.04 -5.67 -3.02
CA PHE A 120 6.23 -6.41 -1.77
C PHE A 120 5.18 -7.51 -1.63
N THR A 121 5.53 -8.55 -0.90
CA THR A 121 4.56 -9.54 -0.43
C THR A 121 3.89 -9.02 0.85
N ILE A 122 2.61 -9.30 1.02
CA ILE A 122 1.89 -8.98 2.26
C ILE A 122 2.63 -9.64 3.45
N PRO A 123 2.95 -8.88 4.53
CA PRO A 123 3.51 -9.46 5.74
C PRO A 123 2.57 -10.49 6.37
N GLY A 124 3.09 -11.64 6.81
CA GLY A 124 2.28 -12.75 7.33
C GLY A 124 1.37 -12.38 8.51
N ASN A 125 1.78 -11.42 9.35
CA ASN A 125 0.95 -10.89 10.45
C ASN A 125 -0.25 -10.07 9.96
N LEU A 126 -0.28 -9.67 8.69
CA LEU A 126 -1.37 -8.90 8.08
C LEU A 126 -2.29 -9.76 7.19
N GLU A 127 -1.94 -11.01 6.90
CA GLU A 127 -2.74 -11.90 6.04
C GLU A 127 -4.16 -12.13 6.57
N VAL A 128 -4.36 -12.07 7.88
CA VAL A 128 -5.68 -12.21 8.51
C VAL A 128 -6.66 -11.09 8.13
N PHE A 129 -6.17 -9.98 7.58
CA PHE A 129 -6.97 -8.82 7.14
C PHE A 129 -7.25 -8.83 5.64
N LYS A 130 -7.30 -10.01 5.02
CA LYS A 130 -7.54 -10.19 3.58
C LYS A 130 -8.75 -9.39 3.05
N PRO A 131 -9.93 -9.38 3.72
CA PRO A 131 -11.06 -8.58 3.27
C PRO A 131 -10.75 -7.09 3.10
N LEU A 132 -10.05 -6.49 4.07
CA LEU A 132 -9.63 -5.08 3.99
C LEU A 132 -8.70 -4.85 2.80
N PHE A 133 -7.62 -5.64 2.70
CA PHE A 133 -6.60 -5.41 1.70
C PHE A 133 -7.08 -5.68 0.28
N THR A 134 -7.96 -6.67 0.09
CA THR A 134 -8.65 -6.88 -1.20
C THR A 134 -9.57 -5.70 -1.54
N ALA A 135 -10.33 -5.18 -0.56
CA ALA A 135 -11.23 -4.04 -0.79
C ALA A 135 -10.50 -2.74 -1.18
N ILE A 136 -9.24 -2.57 -0.76
CA ILE A 136 -8.43 -1.40 -1.13
C ILE A 136 -7.49 -1.64 -2.31
N GLY A 137 -7.54 -2.82 -2.94
CA GLY A 137 -6.89 -3.08 -4.23
C GLY A 137 -5.58 -3.86 -4.19
N VAL A 138 -5.29 -4.58 -3.09
CA VAL A 138 -4.18 -5.56 -3.08
C VAL A 138 -4.55 -6.74 -3.95
N LYS A 139 -3.70 -7.08 -4.93
CA LYS A 139 -3.90 -8.14 -5.91
C LYS A 139 -3.21 -9.45 -5.49
N ASP A 140 -3.62 -10.57 -6.11
CA ASP A 140 -2.97 -11.86 -5.88
C ASP A 140 -1.54 -11.90 -6.44
N ALA A 141 -1.33 -11.38 -7.65
CA ALA A 141 -0.05 -11.28 -8.32
C ALA A 141 -0.01 -10.03 -9.23
N PRO A 142 1.18 -9.56 -9.65
CA PRO A 142 1.30 -8.50 -10.62
C PRO A 142 0.70 -8.93 -11.97
N GLU A 143 0.01 -7.97 -12.61
CA GLU A 143 -0.52 -8.07 -13.96
C GLU A 143 0.40 -7.34 -14.95
N GLY A 144 0.18 -7.49 -16.25
CA GLY A 144 0.98 -6.84 -17.28
C GLY A 144 1.17 -5.34 -17.07
N ARG A 145 0.11 -4.65 -16.66
CA ARG A 145 0.15 -3.21 -16.36
C ARG A 145 1.06 -2.89 -15.16
N ASP A 146 1.06 -3.72 -14.13
CA ASP A 146 1.90 -3.49 -12.95
C ASP A 146 3.38 -3.60 -13.30
N TYR A 147 3.77 -4.58 -14.15
CA TYR A 147 5.13 -4.70 -14.66
C TYR A 147 5.54 -3.49 -15.49
N VAL A 148 4.64 -2.97 -16.33
CA VAL A 148 4.89 -1.75 -17.12
C VAL A 148 5.09 -0.54 -16.20
N ASP A 149 4.25 -0.35 -15.20
CA ASP A 149 4.35 0.77 -14.26
C ASP A 149 5.69 0.72 -13.49
N ILE A 150 6.10 -0.47 -13.00
CA ILE A 150 7.40 -0.66 -12.35
C ILE A 150 8.57 -0.40 -13.30
N LEU A 151 8.49 -0.91 -14.53
CA LEU A 151 9.51 -0.70 -15.55
C LEU A 151 9.71 0.80 -15.84
N LEU A 152 8.61 1.54 -16.00
CA LEU A 152 8.64 2.97 -16.22
C LEU A 152 9.20 3.75 -15.03
N ASP A 153 8.91 3.34 -13.82
CA ASP A 153 9.48 3.94 -12.60
C ASP A 153 11.00 3.74 -12.56
N ILE A 154 11.48 2.52 -12.85
CA ILE A 154 12.93 2.22 -12.91
C ILE A 154 13.60 3.10 -13.95
N VAL A 155 13.17 3.00 -15.21
CA VAL A 155 13.85 3.72 -16.30
C VAL A 155 13.79 5.23 -16.14
N GLY A 156 12.67 5.77 -15.65
CA GLY A 156 12.50 7.19 -15.37
C GLY A 156 13.51 7.69 -14.32
N GLU A 157 13.70 6.95 -13.22
CA GLU A 157 14.66 7.30 -12.19
C GLU A 157 16.10 7.35 -12.70
N TYR A 158 16.51 6.31 -13.45
CA TYR A 158 17.87 6.21 -13.97
C TYR A 158 18.13 7.13 -15.16
N PHE A 159 17.13 7.37 -16.00
CA PHE A 159 17.21 8.29 -17.14
C PHE A 159 17.49 9.73 -16.69
N VAL A 160 16.74 10.22 -15.69
CA VAL A 160 16.94 11.56 -15.10
C VAL A 160 18.34 11.73 -14.53
N GLN A 161 18.89 10.66 -13.95
CA GLN A 161 20.25 10.69 -13.37
C GLN A 161 21.35 10.44 -14.40
N SER A 162 21.02 10.11 -15.65
CA SER A 162 21.97 9.70 -16.71
C SER A 162 22.91 8.58 -16.25
N LYS A 163 22.37 7.61 -15.47
CA LYS A 163 23.11 6.48 -14.90
C LYS A 163 22.66 5.16 -15.49
N PRO A 164 23.55 4.15 -15.52
CA PRO A 164 23.14 2.80 -15.87
C PRO A 164 22.23 2.18 -14.79
N VAL A 165 21.23 1.42 -15.21
CA VAL A 165 20.44 0.58 -14.32
C VAL A 165 21.34 -0.53 -13.78
N ALA A 166 21.56 -0.58 -12.47
CA ALA A 166 22.56 -1.44 -11.85
C ALA A 166 22.02 -2.16 -10.59
N GLY A 167 22.79 -3.14 -10.11
CA GLY A 167 22.47 -3.87 -8.89
C GLY A 167 21.15 -4.60 -8.94
N SER A 168 20.41 -4.53 -7.83
CA SER A 168 19.09 -5.18 -7.71
C SER A 168 18.05 -4.64 -8.69
N ASP A 169 18.13 -3.36 -9.04
CA ASP A 169 17.16 -2.74 -9.97
C ASP A 169 17.31 -3.26 -11.39
N ARG A 170 18.53 -3.70 -11.78
CA ARG A 170 18.73 -4.38 -13.06
C ARG A 170 17.97 -5.71 -13.13
N SER A 171 18.05 -6.51 -12.07
CA SER A 171 17.32 -7.79 -12.02
C SER A 171 15.80 -7.57 -12.03
N VAL A 172 15.32 -6.50 -11.37
CA VAL A 172 13.89 -6.14 -11.39
C VAL A 172 13.47 -5.66 -12.79
N TYR A 173 14.30 -4.85 -13.44
CA TYR A 173 14.07 -4.42 -14.84
C TYR A 173 13.91 -5.63 -15.77
N ASP A 174 14.84 -6.59 -15.72
CA ASP A 174 14.80 -7.78 -16.55
C ASP A 174 13.53 -8.63 -16.24
N ALA A 175 13.16 -8.77 -14.96
CA ALA A 175 11.94 -9.46 -14.55
C ALA A 175 10.67 -8.75 -15.08
N CYS A 176 10.65 -7.42 -15.06
CA CYS A 176 9.54 -6.64 -15.61
C CYS A 176 9.41 -6.81 -17.11
N LEU A 177 10.51 -6.80 -17.86
CA LEU A 177 10.49 -7.08 -19.31
C LEU A 177 9.90 -8.46 -19.61
N MET A 178 10.31 -9.49 -18.86
CA MET A 178 9.76 -10.82 -19.01
C MET A 178 8.26 -10.85 -18.67
N GLY A 179 7.85 -10.15 -17.62
CA GLY A 179 6.45 -10.03 -17.23
C GLY A 179 5.59 -9.32 -18.28
N VAL A 180 6.12 -8.25 -18.88
CA VAL A 180 5.47 -7.52 -19.98
C VAL A 180 5.34 -8.43 -21.21
N SER A 181 6.41 -9.13 -21.61
CA SER A 181 6.37 -10.06 -22.75
C SER A 181 5.33 -11.17 -22.55
N ALA A 182 5.32 -11.80 -21.38
CA ALA A 182 4.35 -12.84 -21.08
C ALA A 182 2.89 -12.32 -21.03
N ALA A 183 2.68 -11.08 -20.62
CA ALA A 183 1.37 -10.46 -20.61
C ALA A 183 0.90 -10.05 -22.02
N ASP A 184 1.84 -9.64 -22.89
CA ASP A 184 1.55 -9.35 -24.29
C ASP A 184 1.15 -10.62 -25.06
N GLU A 185 1.86 -11.73 -24.85
CA GLU A 185 1.50 -13.04 -25.41
C GLU A 185 0.08 -13.51 -25.00
N ARG A 186 -0.40 -13.06 -23.84
CA ARG A 186 -1.76 -13.35 -23.35
C ARG A 186 -2.80 -12.29 -23.75
N GLU A 187 -2.40 -11.32 -24.56
CA GLU A 187 -3.24 -10.20 -24.97
C GLU A 187 -3.79 -9.35 -23.80
N GLU A 188 -3.08 -9.34 -22.66
CA GLU A 188 -3.43 -8.57 -21.46
C GLU A 188 -2.99 -7.11 -21.54
N ILE A 189 -2.11 -6.77 -22.50
CA ILE A 189 -1.55 -5.43 -22.68
C ILE A 189 -2.29 -4.70 -23.80
N GLY A 190 -3.02 -3.65 -23.47
CA GLY A 190 -3.73 -2.83 -24.45
C GLY A 190 -2.81 -1.82 -25.16
N ALA A 191 -3.26 -1.33 -26.32
CA ALA A 191 -2.53 -0.39 -27.17
C ALA A 191 -2.06 0.89 -26.44
N SER A 192 -2.81 1.39 -25.47
CA SER A 192 -2.41 2.55 -24.65
C SER A 192 -1.19 2.27 -23.78
N THR A 193 -1.06 1.05 -23.28
CA THR A 193 0.10 0.62 -22.48
C THR A 193 1.34 0.42 -23.34
N ILE A 194 1.18 -0.18 -24.52
CA ILE A 194 2.25 -0.30 -25.52
C ILE A 194 2.77 1.09 -25.91
N ARG A 195 1.87 2.04 -26.15
CA ARG A 195 2.24 3.41 -26.48
C ARG A 195 3.08 4.07 -25.39
N ARG A 196 2.72 3.89 -24.12
CA ARG A 196 3.51 4.38 -22.98
C ARG A 196 4.94 3.83 -22.97
N LEU A 197 5.12 2.55 -23.33
CA LEU A 197 6.45 1.93 -23.44
C LEU A 197 7.24 2.50 -24.62
N GLN A 198 6.60 2.82 -25.74
CA GLN A 198 7.24 3.41 -26.90
C GLN A 198 7.68 4.86 -26.68
N GLU A 199 6.91 5.62 -25.90
CA GLU A 199 7.18 7.04 -25.59
C GLU A 199 8.20 7.23 -24.45
N ALA A 200 8.59 6.17 -23.73
CA ALA A 200 9.51 6.23 -22.60
C ALA A 200 10.89 5.62 -22.96
N PRO A 201 11.96 5.96 -22.24
CA PRO A 201 13.30 5.42 -22.46
C PRO A 201 13.42 3.98 -21.91
N THR A 202 12.66 3.05 -22.50
CA THR A 202 12.47 1.69 -21.97
C THR A 202 13.56 0.70 -22.35
N ILE A 203 14.42 1.04 -23.31
CA ILE A 203 15.50 0.17 -23.77
C ILE A 203 16.80 0.56 -23.05
N LEU A 204 17.60 -0.43 -22.66
CA LEU A 204 18.94 -0.17 -22.14
C LEU A 204 19.97 -0.26 -23.27
N ASN A 205 20.78 0.78 -23.42
CA ASN A 205 21.92 0.78 -24.34
C ASN A 205 23.06 -0.15 -23.86
N LEU A 206 24.13 -0.27 -24.62
CA LEU A 206 25.29 -1.12 -24.27
C LEU A 206 25.96 -0.76 -22.94
N MET A 207 25.77 0.48 -22.46
CA MET A 207 26.26 0.94 -21.17
C MET A 207 25.27 0.68 -20.04
N GLY A 208 24.10 0.09 -20.33
CA GLY A 208 23.02 -0.17 -19.38
C GLY A 208 22.20 1.07 -19.01
N GLN A 209 22.31 2.16 -19.76
CA GLN A 209 21.55 3.38 -19.53
C GLN A 209 20.21 3.33 -20.28
N PRO A 210 19.11 3.80 -19.66
CA PRO A 210 17.83 3.92 -20.33
C PRO A 210 17.92 4.86 -21.55
N THR A 211 17.34 4.43 -22.66
CA THR A 211 17.35 5.12 -23.96
C THR A 211 15.99 4.95 -24.64
N HIS A 212 15.55 5.92 -25.38
CA HIS A 212 14.29 5.80 -26.14
C HIS A 212 14.40 4.74 -27.23
N PRO A 213 13.33 3.97 -27.49
CA PRO A 213 13.36 2.88 -28.48
C PRO A 213 13.75 3.32 -29.91
N ASP A 214 13.41 4.54 -30.30
CA ASP A 214 13.72 5.12 -31.60
C ASP A 214 15.20 5.56 -31.76
N GLU A 215 15.93 5.65 -30.65
CA GLU A 215 17.37 5.99 -30.64
C GLU A 215 18.27 4.74 -30.71
N VAL A 216 17.68 3.53 -30.64
CA VAL A 216 18.43 2.27 -30.58
C VAL A 216 18.57 1.67 -31.96
N LEU A 217 19.80 1.53 -32.46
CA LEU A 217 20.11 0.72 -33.62
C LEU A 217 20.16 -0.75 -33.21
N LEU A 218 19.22 -1.55 -33.72
CA LEU A 218 19.29 -3.00 -33.60
C LEU A 218 20.44 -3.49 -34.46
N GLN A 219 21.44 -4.11 -33.85
CA GLN A 219 22.47 -4.80 -34.58
C GLN A 219 21.87 -6.13 -35.06
N ASP A 220 21.62 -6.26 -36.38
CA ASP A 220 21.24 -7.54 -36.95
C ASP A 220 22.35 -8.54 -36.64
N SER A 221 22.01 -9.55 -35.83
CA SER A 221 22.90 -10.71 -35.66
C SER A 221 22.79 -11.57 -36.95
N GLU A 222 23.76 -11.40 -37.82
CA GLU A 222 24.01 -12.37 -38.88
C GLU A 222 24.43 -13.73 -38.30
#